data_cab1a6f1bec3814824db6019baf5f5eb
#
_entry.id   cab1a6f1bec3814824db6019baf5f5eb
#
_cell.length_a   1.000
_cell.length_b   1.000
_cell.length_c   1.000
_cell.angle_alpha   90.00
_cell.angle_beta   90.00
_cell.angle_gamma   90.00
#
_symmetry.space_group_name_H-M   'P 1'
#
loop_
_entity.id
_entity.type
_entity.pdbx_description
1 polymer ?
#
loop_
_entity_poly.entity_id
_entity_poly.type
_entity_poly.pdbx_seq_one_letter_code
_entity_poly.pdbx_strand_id
1 'polypeptide(L)'
;MASGSKKYEVKIRSVDTVIPVVLVQGHRLPQSNFDLLVPPGYSGIYFCFHKPTPRTCKDASVGFTTFPTMVAALKAALSKVLVIYYPLAGEFVTNSVGEAEILCNSRGVDLIEAYADVELRELNLYNPSVSVEAKLLPEKINGILSIQVTELRCGAMVVGCAFDHRATDAYSFFMFMSAWADISRNMPINQIPSYCRSLLSPRIISPSNSSDPIFDQIFTPLSFLPSVNPKTSLEYLVNHIYYISAADIARLQELSGHSHSKLVCFTAYCWKILARSACRVKALLDMKLSEVADEVEKWLSPATTEDHFLGLLDWVEAHRTKPILSTIFAADNKEEDKSVSCMVSSGRWFAEIDFGWGNAAFWSSHFPRRQKGGFLMPIPQPTTGDWIVYAQVAPSIVAAMEQEPTIFCPLRNLAVYESNSSRARL
;
A
#
# COMPACT_ATOMS: atom_id res chain seq x y z
N MET A 1 -4.17 -0.79 31.35
CA MET A 1 -3.71 0.61 31.45
C MET A 1 -3.30 1.02 30.05
N ALA A 2 -4.00 1.97 29.44
CA ALA A 2 -3.64 2.50 28.14
C ALA A 2 -2.29 3.23 28.25
N SER A 3 -1.23 2.66 27.71
CA SER A 3 0.03 3.36 27.52
C SER A 3 -0.26 4.54 26.57
N GLY A 4 -0.38 5.74 27.12
CA GLY A 4 -0.59 6.94 26.33
C GLY A 4 0.55 7.06 25.31
N SER A 5 0.20 7.10 24.03
CA SER A 5 1.15 7.35 22.95
C SER A 5 1.88 8.66 23.27
N LYS A 6 3.20 8.59 23.44
CA LYS A 6 4.01 9.77 23.69
C LYS A 6 3.90 10.69 22.48
N LYS A 7 3.37 11.89 22.65
CA LYS A 7 3.39 12.91 21.59
C LYS A 7 4.87 13.26 21.32
N TYR A 8 5.29 13.20 20.08
CA TYR A 8 6.59 13.62 19.65
C TYR A 8 6.49 14.53 18.43
N GLU A 9 7.49 15.36 18.24
CA GLU A 9 7.61 16.28 17.12
C GLU A 9 8.69 15.80 16.18
N VAL A 10 8.54 16.13 14.91
CA VAL A 10 9.53 15.88 13.86
C VAL A 10 10.10 17.21 13.40
N LYS A 11 11.43 17.32 13.40
CA LYS A 11 12.17 18.48 12.94
C LYS A 11 12.76 18.17 11.58
N ILE A 12 12.32 18.89 10.55
CA ILE A 12 12.93 18.84 9.23
C ILE A 12 14.31 19.52 9.31
N ARG A 13 15.35 18.83 8.82
CA ARG A 13 16.74 19.33 8.76
C ARG A 13 17.07 19.91 7.39
N SER A 14 16.68 19.19 6.32
CA SER A 14 16.87 19.63 4.94
C SER A 14 15.83 19.01 4.01
N VAL A 15 15.66 19.61 2.84
CA VAL A 15 14.92 19.07 1.71
C VAL A 15 15.79 19.22 0.48
N ASP A 16 16.15 18.10 -0.15
CA ASP A 16 16.97 18.09 -1.36
C ASP A 16 16.20 17.39 -2.47
N THR A 17 16.19 17.96 -3.67
CA THR A 17 15.65 17.30 -4.84
C THR A 17 16.72 16.43 -5.49
N VAL A 18 16.54 15.11 -5.43
CA VAL A 18 17.44 14.14 -6.04
C VAL A 18 17.01 13.89 -7.48
N ILE A 19 17.83 14.31 -8.44
CA ILE A 19 17.60 14.10 -9.87
C ILE A 19 18.30 12.82 -10.35
N PRO A 20 17.82 12.19 -11.45
CA PRO A 20 18.54 11.08 -12.09
C PRO A 20 19.95 11.51 -12.51
N VAL A 21 20.94 10.62 -12.28
CA VAL A 21 22.35 10.89 -12.68
C VAL A 21 22.51 11.02 -14.21
N VAL A 22 21.60 10.41 -14.97
CA VAL A 22 21.46 10.59 -16.43
C VAL A 22 20.05 11.09 -16.68
N LEU A 23 19.94 12.28 -17.27
CA LEU A 23 18.65 12.88 -17.57
C LEU A 23 18.02 12.20 -18.78
N VAL A 24 16.71 11.94 -18.72
CA VAL A 24 15.96 11.46 -19.87
C VAL A 24 15.57 12.63 -20.79
N GLN A 25 15.50 12.36 -22.09
CA GLN A 25 14.86 13.30 -23.01
C GLN A 25 13.39 13.46 -22.62
N GLY A 26 12.95 14.69 -22.43
CA GLY A 26 11.58 14.99 -22.02
C GLY A 26 10.54 14.38 -22.97
N HIS A 27 9.64 13.56 -22.45
CA HIS A 27 8.57 12.94 -23.21
C HIS A 27 7.35 12.70 -22.30
N ARG A 28 6.21 12.40 -22.90
CA ARG A 28 4.98 12.04 -22.19
C ARG A 28 4.78 10.54 -22.22
N LEU A 29 4.48 9.95 -21.07
CA LEU A 29 4.11 8.54 -20.94
C LEU A 29 2.61 8.49 -20.63
N PRO A 30 1.78 7.98 -21.56
CA PRO A 30 0.34 7.88 -21.35
C PRO A 30 0.01 6.83 -20.30
N GLN A 31 -1.14 6.99 -19.63
CA GLN A 31 -1.66 5.99 -18.73
C GLN A 31 -2.20 4.79 -19.52
N SER A 32 -2.00 3.58 -19.01
CA SER A 32 -2.70 2.39 -19.52
C SER A 32 -4.17 2.40 -19.06
N ASN A 33 -4.99 1.57 -19.69
CA ASN A 33 -6.39 1.40 -19.28
C ASN A 33 -6.52 0.97 -17.81
N PHE A 34 -5.56 0.20 -17.28
CA PHE A 34 -5.57 -0.15 -15.86
C PHE A 34 -5.20 1.04 -14.96
N ASP A 35 -4.25 1.87 -15.37
CA ASP A 35 -3.86 3.06 -14.60
C ASP A 35 -5.04 4.05 -14.47
N LEU A 36 -5.90 4.14 -15.50
CA LEU A 36 -7.09 5.00 -15.52
C LEU A 36 -8.17 4.57 -14.51
N LEU A 37 -8.14 3.33 -14.02
CA LEU A 37 -9.04 2.84 -12.98
C LEU A 37 -8.62 3.29 -11.57
N VAL A 38 -7.40 3.79 -11.42
CA VAL A 38 -6.88 4.24 -10.13
C VAL A 38 -7.25 5.71 -9.92
N PRO A 39 -8.02 6.03 -8.87
CA PRO A 39 -8.37 7.41 -8.60
C PRO A 39 -7.13 8.22 -8.21
N PRO A 40 -7.10 9.54 -8.49
CA PRO A 40 -6.07 10.42 -7.99
C PRO A 40 -5.97 10.32 -6.47
N GLY A 41 -4.76 10.11 -5.97
CA GLY A 41 -4.53 10.01 -4.54
C GLY A 41 -3.14 9.48 -4.20
N TYR A 42 -2.72 9.78 -2.99
CA TYR A 42 -1.42 9.39 -2.51
C TYR A 42 -1.50 8.16 -1.63
N SER A 43 -0.49 7.30 -1.77
CA SER A 43 -0.24 6.17 -0.89
C SER A 43 1.09 6.37 -0.18
N GLY A 44 1.16 5.98 1.08
CA GLY A 44 2.37 5.99 1.86
C GLY A 44 2.83 4.58 2.21
N ILE A 45 4.13 4.37 2.24
CA ILE A 45 4.76 3.16 2.78
C ILE A 45 5.96 3.60 3.61
N TYR A 46 6.17 3.01 4.77
CA TYR A 46 7.30 3.32 5.63
C TYR A 46 8.01 2.06 6.10
N PHE A 47 9.33 2.17 6.19
CA PHE A 47 10.25 1.11 6.60
C PHE A 47 11.02 1.57 7.83
N CYS A 48 11.00 0.76 8.89
CA CYS A 48 11.71 1.01 10.13
C CYS A 48 12.97 0.16 10.17
N PHE A 49 14.11 0.78 10.36
CA PHE A 49 15.41 0.11 10.48
C PHE A 49 15.97 0.32 11.89
N HIS A 50 16.52 -0.74 12.47
CA HIS A 50 17.29 -0.61 13.71
C HIS A 50 18.54 0.24 13.47
N LYS A 51 19.09 0.77 14.57
CA LYS A 51 20.42 1.38 14.54
C LYS A 51 21.43 0.37 13.99
N PRO A 52 22.22 0.74 12.97
CA PRO A 52 23.25 -0.16 12.44
C PRO A 52 24.24 -0.61 13.53
N THR A 53 24.61 -1.87 13.46
CA THR A 53 25.63 -2.46 14.31
C THR A 53 26.73 -3.10 13.43
N PRO A 54 27.94 -3.31 13.94
CA PRO A 54 29.00 -3.99 13.18
C PRO A 54 28.59 -5.38 12.66
N ARG A 55 27.59 -6.02 13.29
CA ARG A 55 27.05 -7.32 12.86
C ARG A 55 26.04 -7.22 11.72
N THR A 56 25.32 -6.09 11.62
CA THR A 56 24.31 -5.88 10.58
C THR A 56 24.91 -5.27 9.31
N CYS A 57 26.03 -4.56 9.41
CA CYS A 57 26.78 -4.04 8.26
C CYS A 57 27.62 -5.19 7.69
N LYS A 58 27.11 -5.89 6.68
CA LYS A 58 27.80 -7.04 6.05
C LYS A 58 29.08 -6.64 5.32
N ASP A 59 29.26 -5.39 5.00
CA ASP A 59 30.41 -4.84 4.29
C ASP A 59 31.10 -3.78 5.16
N ALA A 60 32.13 -4.20 5.90
CA ALA A 60 32.91 -3.31 6.76
C ALA A 60 33.68 -2.20 6.00
N SER A 61 33.78 -2.31 4.67
CA SER A 61 34.41 -1.31 3.79
C SER A 61 33.51 -0.12 3.52
N VAL A 62 32.21 -0.22 3.71
CA VAL A 62 31.23 0.85 3.51
C VAL A 62 30.83 1.36 4.88
N GLY A 63 31.49 2.42 5.35
CA GLY A 63 31.34 3.01 6.68
C GLY A 63 29.98 3.63 6.98
N PHE A 64 28.86 2.90 6.77
CA PHE A 64 27.48 3.33 7.07
C PHE A 64 27.19 3.29 8.57
N THR A 65 27.99 3.97 9.37
CA THR A 65 27.81 3.94 10.83
C THR A 65 27.04 5.15 11.37
N THR A 66 26.87 6.19 10.56
CA THR A 66 26.21 7.44 10.98
C THR A 66 25.01 7.77 10.08
N PHE A 67 24.03 8.46 10.64
CA PHE A 67 22.85 8.89 9.89
C PHE A 67 23.22 9.71 8.63
N PRO A 68 24.12 10.70 8.68
CA PRO A 68 24.51 11.44 7.47
C PRO A 68 25.13 10.56 6.38
N THR A 69 25.95 9.56 6.74
CA THR A 69 26.56 8.67 5.74
C THR A 69 25.51 7.75 5.10
N MET A 70 24.53 7.27 5.86
CA MET A 70 23.40 6.50 5.33
C MET A 70 22.55 7.33 4.38
N VAL A 71 22.21 8.57 4.74
CA VAL A 71 21.44 9.48 3.88
C VAL A 71 22.18 9.80 2.59
N ALA A 72 23.49 10.07 2.66
CA ALA A 72 24.31 10.29 1.48
C ALA A 72 24.29 9.08 0.52
N ALA A 73 24.39 7.88 1.05
CA ALA A 73 24.28 6.64 0.27
C ALA A 73 22.90 6.46 -0.36
N LEU A 74 21.83 6.74 0.39
CA LEU A 74 20.47 6.71 -0.13
C LEU A 74 20.27 7.69 -1.28
N LYS A 75 20.74 8.94 -1.15
CA LYS A 75 20.69 9.96 -2.23
C LYS A 75 21.46 9.52 -3.47
N ALA A 76 22.67 9.01 -3.29
CA ALA A 76 23.51 8.56 -4.40
C ALA A 76 22.90 7.36 -5.13
N ALA A 77 22.34 6.39 -4.39
CA ALA A 77 21.64 5.24 -4.96
C ALA A 77 20.32 5.66 -5.63
N LEU A 78 19.58 6.60 -5.02
CA LEU A 78 18.32 7.12 -5.57
C LEU A 78 18.56 7.79 -6.93
N SER A 79 19.57 8.64 -7.05
CA SER A 79 19.95 9.29 -8.31
C SER A 79 20.23 8.26 -9.44
N LYS A 80 20.79 7.10 -9.10
CA LYS A 80 21.07 6.02 -10.06
C LYS A 80 19.82 5.22 -10.41
N VAL A 81 18.99 4.83 -9.42
CA VAL A 81 17.78 4.03 -9.68
C VAL A 81 16.73 4.82 -10.46
N LEU A 82 16.69 6.13 -10.30
CA LEU A 82 15.79 7.02 -11.06
C LEU A 82 16.14 7.10 -12.57
N VAL A 83 17.29 6.63 -13.01
CA VAL A 83 17.59 6.45 -14.44
C VAL A 83 16.72 5.33 -15.03
N ILE A 84 16.48 4.28 -14.25
CA ILE A 84 15.73 3.09 -14.67
C ILE A 84 14.23 3.29 -14.39
N TYR A 85 13.91 3.84 -13.23
CA TYR A 85 12.55 4.17 -12.81
C TYR A 85 12.22 5.66 -13.06
N TYR A 86 12.62 6.16 -14.24
CA TYR A 86 12.53 7.57 -14.61
C TYR A 86 11.14 8.19 -14.51
N PRO A 87 10.01 7.46 -14.70
CA PRO A 87 8.69 8.05 -14.50
C PRO A 87 8.46 8.55 -13.08
N LEU A 88 9.06 7.92 -12.06
CA LEU A 88 8.95 8.36 -10.67
C LEU A 88 9.64 9.72 -10.41
N ALA A 89 10.56 10.13 -11.28
CA ALA A 89 11.20 11.44 -11.26
C ALA A 89 10.46 12.49 -12.13
N GLY A 90 9.27 12.17 -12.59
CA GLY A 90 8.41 13.06 -13.38
C GLY A 90 7.29 13.70 -12.58
N GLU A 91 6.29 14.17 -13.30
CA GLU A 91 5.07 14.75 -12.73
C GLU A 91 3.84 14.43 -13.59
N PHE A 92 2.65 14.46 -12.99
CA PHE A 92 1.41 14.31 -13.76
C PHE A 92 1.03 15.61 -14.45
N VAL A 93 0.65 15.48 -15.72
CA VAL A 93 0.09 16.54 -16.55
C VAL A 93 -1.21 16.05 -17.20
N THR A 94 -2.06 16.99 -17.63
CA THR A 94 -3.27 16.65 -18.36
C THR A 94 -3.00 16.76 -19.87
N ASN A 95 -3.46 15.76 -20.63
CA ASN A 95 -3.37 15.80 -22.09
C ASN A 95 -4.54 16.60 -22.71
N SER A 96 -4.57 16.69 -24.04
CA SER A 96 -5.59 17.46 -24.78
C SER A 96 -7.01 16.91 -24.65
N VAL A 97 -7.18 15.65 -24.26
CA VAL A 97 -8.48 15.03 -24.06
C VAL A 97 -8.90 14.96 -22.57
N GLY A 98 -8.09 15.54 -21.68
CA GLY A 98 -8.41 15.63 -20.25
C GLY A 98 -7.91 14.46 -19.40
N GLU A 99 -7.16 13.52 -19.98
CA GLU A 99 -6.57 12.39 -19.24
C GLU A 99 -5.23 12.76 -18.62
N ALA A 100 -4.88 12.06 -17.53
CA ALA A 100 -3.58 12.18 -16.91
C ALA A 100 -2.49 11.46 -17.72
N GLU A 101 -1.33 12.10 -17.87
CA GLU A 101 -0.10 11.52 -18.42
C GLU A 101 1.07 11.83 -17.50
N ILE A 102 2.10 11.00 -17.53
CA ILE A 102 3.35 11.31 -16.81
C ILE A 102 4.26 12.11 -17.75
N LEU A 103 4.61 13.34 -17.37
CA LEU A 103 5.67 14.11 -18.00
C LEU A 103 7.01 13.65 -17.43
N CYS A 104 7.74 12.85 -18.20
CA CYS A 104 9.08 12.35 -17.86
C CYS A 104 10.11 13.43 -18.18
N ASN A 105 10.31 14.40 -17.28
CA ASN A 105 11.17 15.56 -17.45
C ASN A 105 12.39 15.59 -16.53
N SER A 106 12.65 14.48 -15.83
CA SER A 106 13.74 14.38 -14.85
C SER A 106 13.67 15.44 -13.74
N ARG A 107 12.46 15.86 -13.36
CA ARG A 107 12.22 16.81 -12.26
C ARG A 107 12.93 16.39 -10.97
N GLY A 108 12.98 15.09 -10.71
CA GLY A 108 13.56 14.51 -9.50
C GLY A 108 12.55 14.21 -8.41
N VAL A 109 13.08 13.68 -7.31
CA VAL A 109 12.35 13.24 -6.12
C VAL A 109 12.83 14.04 -4.92
N ASP A 110 11.91 14.67 -4.19
CA ASP A 110 12.25 15.36 -2.96
C ASP A 110 12.57 14.35 -1.86
N LEU A 111 13.80 14.44 -1.31
CA LEU A 111 14.27 13.69 -0.16
C LEU A 111 14.40 14.62 1.03
N ILE A 112 13.59 14.36 2.04
CA ILE A 112 13.47 15.13 3.27
C ILE A 112 14.31 14.45 4.34
N GLU A 113 15.27 15.15 4.93
CA GLU A 113 15.98 14.69 6.13
C GLU A 113 15.29 15.24 7.38
N ALA A 114 15.00 14.38 8.33
CA ALA A 114 14.31 14.75 9.54
C ALA A 114 14.89 14.08 10.78
N TYR A 115 14.52 14.61 11.96
CA TYR A 115 14.80 14.04 13.26
C TYR A 115 13.52 13.98 14.09
N ALA A 116 13.32 12.86 14.79
CA ALA A 116 12.20 12.68 15.71
C ALA A 116 12.69 12.30 17.11
N ASP A 117 12.24 13.04 18.13
CA ASP A 117 12.56 12.77 19.54
C ASP A 117 11.70 11.64 20.12
N VAL A 118 11.81 10.47 19.50
CA VAL A 118 11.11 9.23 19.85
C VAL A 118 12.00 8.03 19.58
N GLU A 119 11.87 6.98 20.37
CA GLU A 119 12.54 5.72 20.08
C GLU A 119 11.64 4.81 19.22
N LEU A 120 12.24 3.94 18.42
CA LEU A 120 11.52 3.03 17.53
C LEU A 120 10.50 2.16 18.32
N ARG A 121 10.86 1.70 19.51
CA ARG A 121 9.98 0.93 20.41
C ARG A 121 8.83 1.73 21.04
N GLU A 122 8.91 3.08 21.00
CA GLU A 122 7.88 3.97 21.53
C GLU A 122 6.81 4.33 20.49
N LEU A 123 7.05 3.99 19.20
CA LEU A 123 6.09 4.24 18.14
C LEU A 123 4.81 3.42 18.36
N ASN A 124 3.67 4.09 18.31
CA ASN A 124 2.37 3.43 18.32
C ASN A 124 2.06 2.89 16.92
N LEU A 125 2.47 1.65 16.66
CA LEU A 125 2.23 1.00 15.37
C LEU A 125 0.74 0.66 15.17
N TYR A 126 0.00 0.41 16.26
CA TYR A 126 -1.43 0.12 16.18
C TYR A 126 -2.23 1.27 15.57
N ASN A 127 -1.87 2.52 15.89
CA ASN A 127 -2.55 3.70 15.34
C ASN A 127 -1.56 4.58 14.56
N PRO A 128 -1.29 4.25 13.29
CA PRO A 128 -0.33 4.97 12.46
C PRO A 128 -0.77 6.41 12.14
N SER A 129 -2.07 6.73 12.23
CA SER A 129 -2.52 8.13 12.07
C SER A 129 -1.99 9.05 13.17
N VAL A 130 -1.59 8.51 14.33
CA VAL A 130 -1.00 9.29 15.42
C VAL A 130 0.52 9.31 15.36
N SER A 131 1.14 8.19 14.93
CA SER A 131 2.58 8.00 15.01
C SER A 131 3.31 8.13 13.68
N VAL A 132 2.63 8.04 12.55
CA VAL A 132 3.26 8.01 11.22
C VAL A 132 2.79 9.14 10.33
N GLU A 133 1.46 9.38 10.26
CA GLU A 133 0.85 10.38 9.38
C GLU A 133 1.39 11.78 9.67
N ALA A 134 1.83 12.48 8.63
CA ALA A 134 2.44 13.82 8.71
C ALA A 134 3.64 13.94 9.67
N LYS A 135 4.28 12.82 10.02
CA LYS A 135 5.44 12.76 10.91
C LYS A 135 6.60 11.97 10.29
N LEU A 136 6.35 10.72 9.92
CA LEU A 136 7.36 9.81 9.37
C LEU A 136 7.17 9.57 7.86
N LEU A 137 6.11 10.16 7.30
CA LEU A 137 5.84 10.23 5.87
C LEU A 137 5.85 11.68 5.41
N PRO A 138 6.25 11.97 4.16
CA PRO A 138 6.13 13.30 3.59
C PRO A 138 4.69 13.83 3.70
N GLU A 139 4.50 15.03 4.21
CA GLU A 139 3.18 15.66 4.31
C GLU A 139 2.69 16.15 2.94
N LYS A 140 3.62 16.61 2.12
CA LYS A 140 3.34 17.10 0.77
C LYS A 140 4.17 16.34 -0.24
N ILE A 141 3.57 16.04 -1.38
CA ILE A 141 4.25 15.40 -2.50
C ILE A 141 4.32 16.41 -3.63
N ASN A 142 5.56 16.70 -4.05
CA ASN A 142 5.83 17.45 -5.24
C ASN A 142 6.24 16.45 -6.34
N GLY A 143 5.52 16.39 -7.45
CA GLY A 143 5.72 15.37 -8.49
C GLY A 143 5.01 14.05 -8.13
N ILE A 144 5.64 12.91 -8.45
CA ILE A 144 5.06 11.58 -8.30
C ILE A 144 5.46 10.91 -6.99
N LEU A 145 6.70 11.09 -6.56
CA LEU A 145 7.30 10.46 -5.38
C LEU A 145 7.98 11.51 -4.50
N SER A 146 7.81 11.40 -3.21
CA SER A 146 8.61 12.10 -2.19
C SER A 146 9.04 11.12 -1.11
N ILE A 147 10.23 11.31 -0.56
CA ILE A 147 10.85 10.42 0.43
C ILE A 147 11.22 11.23 1.65
N GLN A 148 10.98 10.69 2.83
CA GLN A 148 11.45 11.26 4.09
C GLN A 148 12.30 10.24 4.83
N VAL A 149 13.51 10.62 5.19
CA VAL A 149 14.42 9.81 5.99
C VAL A 149 14.52 10.45 7.37
N THR A 150 14.00 9.78 8.38
CA THR A 150 13.91 10.30 9.74
C THR A 150 14.83 9.54 10.69
N GLU A 151 15.77 10.24 11.30
CA GLU A 151 16.56 9.72 12.41
C GLU A 151 15.72 9.73 13.69
N LEU A 152 15.67 8.62 14.40
CA LEU A 152 15.03 8.52 15.70
C LEU A 152 16.07 8.70 16.83
N ARG A 153 15.63 9.15 18.01
CA ARG A 153 16.49 9.38 19.18
C ARG A 153 17.40 8.20 19.53
N CYS A 154 16.94 6.97 19.33
CA CYS A 154 17.75 5.76 19.59
C CYS A 154 18.78 5.45 18.49
N GLY A 155 18.88 6.26 17.44
CA GLY A 155 19.74 6.03 16.28
C GLY A 155 19.14 5.05 15.24
N ALA A 156 17.92 4.59 15.44
CA ALA A 156 17.14 3.90 14.42
C ALA A 156 16.71 4.89 13.33
N MET A 157 16.31 4.36 12.17
CA MET A 157 15.93 5.18 11.02
C MET A 157 14.58 4.73 10.46
N VAL A 158 13.78 5.69 10.03
CA VAL A 158 12.56 5.41 9.25
C VAL A 158 12.70 6.02 7.87
N VAL A 159 12.50 5.20 6.84
CA VAL A 159 12.39 5.64 5.45
C VAL A 159 10.91 5.62 5.08
N GLY A 160 10.30 6.79 4.96
CA GLY A 160 8.92 6.98 4.57
C GLY A 160 8.85 7.46 3.12
N CYS A 161 8.03 6.79 2.32
CA CYS A 161 7.79 7.13 0.91
C CYS A 161 6.32 7.47 0.73
N ALA A 162 6.04 8.57 0.04
CA ALA A 162 4.69 8.91 -0.38
C ALA A 162 4.69 9.10 -1.90
N PHE A 163 3.72 8.49 -2.59
CA PHE A 163 3.68 8.46 -4.05
C PHE A 163 2.24 8.53 -4.58
N ASP A 164 2.09 9.05 -5.81
CA ASP A 164 0.80 9.02 -6.50
C ASP A 164 0.54 7.59 -7.01
N HIS A 165 -0.57 7.01 -6.53
CA HIS A 165 -0.89 5.60 -6.81
C HIS A 165 -1.20 5.32 -8.29
N ARG A 166 -1.51 6.36 -9.09
CA ARG A 166 -1.69 6.22 -10.54
C ARG A 166 -0.39 5.89 -11.28
N ALA A 167 0.77 6.20 -10.70
CA ALA A 167 2.08 5.96 -11.31
C ALA A 167 2.66 4.60 -10.97
N THR A 168 2.28 4.02 -9.84
CA THR A 168 2.85 2.76 -9.35
C THR A 168 1.87 2.05 -8.41
N ASP A 169 1.72 0.75 -8.63
CA ASP A 169 1.04 -0.15 -7.72
C ASP A 169 2.02 -0.72 -6.67
N ALA A 170 1.52 -1.57 -5.79
CA ALA A 170 2.33 -2.15 -4.73
C ALA A 170 3.50 -2.98 -5.28
N TYR A 171 3.27 -3.80 -6.33
CA TYR A 171 4.30 -4.63 -6.94
C TYR A 171 5.43 -3.77 -7.54
N SER A 172 5.06 -2.82 -8.38
CA SER A 172 6.01 -1.91 -9.06
C SER A 172 6.79 -1.06 -8.05
N PHE A 173 6.11 -0.60 -6.97
CA PHE A 173 6.77 0.16 -5.92
C PHE A 173 7.81 -0.70 -5.16
N PHE A 174 7.50 -1.96 -4.83
CA PHE A 174 8.47 -2.84 -4.18
C PHE A 174 9.62 -3.26 -5.10
N MET A 175 9.39 -3.39 -6.40
CA MET A 175 10.47 -3.54 -7.39
C MET A 175 11.41 -2.33 -7.37
N PHE A 176 10.86 -1.11 -7.34
CA PHE A 176 11.65 0.11 -7.20
C PHE A 176 12.46 0.11 -5.89
N MET A 177 11.83 -0.20 -4.76
CA MET A 177 12.51 -0.25 -3.46
C MET A 177 13.64 -1.28 -3.42
N SER A 178 13.42 -2.47 -3.97
CA SER A 178 14.45 -3.51 -4.11
C SER A 178 15.62 -3.03 -4.97
N ALA A 179 15.33 -2.45 -6.14
CA ALA A 179 16.36 -1.92 -7.03
C ALA A 179 17.16 -0.80 -6.37
N TRP A 180 16.49 0.09 -5.62
CA TRP A 180 17.15 1.15 -4.87
C TRP A 180 18.07 0.59 -3.78
N ALA A 181 17.59 -0.42 -3.03
CA ALA A 181 18.36 -1.12 -2.00
C ALA A 181 19.56 -1.88 -2.61
N ASP A 182 19.38 -2.55 -3.74
CA ASP A 182 20.44 -3.27 -4.44
C ASP A 182 21.55 -2.30 -4.91
N ILE A 183 21.18 -1.19 -5.54
CA ILE A 183 22.15 -0.14 -5.96
C ILE A 183 22.90 0.44 -4.76
N SER A 184 22.23 0.65 -3.63
CA SER A 184 22.87 1.15 -2.40
C SER A 184 23.97 0.22 -1.90
N ARG A 185 23.84 -1.08 -2.15
CA ARG A 185 24.81 -2.14 -1.81
C ARG A 185 25.78 -2.48 -2.94
N ASN A 186 25.77 -1.73 -4.04
CA ASN A 186 26.51 -2.04 -5.27
C ASN A 186 26.18 -3.43 -5.85
N MET A 187 24.95 -3.91 -5.64
CA MET A 187 24.45 -5.17 -6.19
C MET A 187 23.79 -4.94 -7.56
N PRO A 188 23.78 -5.93 -8.46
CA PRO A 188 23.06 -5.84 -9.71
C PRO A 188 21.55 -5.82 -9.47
N ILE A 189 20.82 -5.09 -10.32
CA ILE A 189 19.35 -5.05 -10.29
C ILE A 189 18.83 -6.35 -10.91
N ASN A 190 17.96 -7.05 -10.20
CA ASN A 190 17.41 -8.33 -10.65
C ASN A 190 16.32 -8.20 -11.73
N GLN A 191 15.55 -7.11 -11.69
CA GLN A 191 14.46 -6.87 -12.63
C GLN A 191 14.44 -5.41 -13.10
N ILE A 192 14.31 -5.22 -14.41
CA ILE A 192 14.17 -3.91 -15.06
C ILE A 192 12.68 -3.73 -15.39
N PRO A 193 12.04 -2.60 -15.02
CA PRO A 193 10.65 -2.33 -15.37
C PRO A 193 10.47 -2.15 -16.88
N SER A 194 9.31 -2.57 -17.40
CA SER A 194 8.89 -2.29 -18.76
C SER A 194 7.87 -1.16 -18.78
N TYR A 195 8.09 -0.19 -19.65
CA TYR A 195 7.15 0.91 -19.90
C TYR A 195 6.46 0.77 -21.26
N CYS A 196 6.45 -0.43 -21.83
CA CYS A 196 5.83 -0.73 -23.12
C CYS A 196 4.31 -0.79 -22.99
N ARG A 197 3.65 0.35 -23.12
CA ARG A 197 2.19 0.48 -22.97
C ARG A 197 1.40 -0.29 -24.02
N SER A 198 1.99 -0.59 -25.19
CA SER A 198 1.33 -1.39 -26.23
C SER A 198 1.03 -2.82 -25.82
N LEU A 199 1.70 -3.35 -24.77
CA LEU A 199 1.37 -4.66 -24.20
C LEU A 199 0.01 -4.68 -23.50
N LEU A 200 -0.51 -3.51 -23.11
CA LEU A 200 -1.80 -3.31 -22.44
C LEU A 200 -2.81 -2.61 -23.38
N SER A 201 -2.67 -2.79 -24.69
CA SER A 201 -3.61 -2.24 -25.66
C SER A 201 -4.89 -3.07 -25.66
N PRO A 202 -6.07 -2.41 -25.80
CA PRO A 202 -7.34 -3.12 -25.96
C PRO A 202 -7.33 -3.95 -27.26
N ARG A 203 -8.12 -5.00 -27.29
CA ARG A 203 -8.32 -5.81 -28.49
C ARG A 203 -9.11 -5.01 -29.53
N ILE A 204 -8.88 -5.28 -30.81
CA ILE A 204 -9.73 -4.75 -31.87
C ILE A 204 -11.06 -5.52 -31.84
N ILE A 205 -12.05 -4.98 -31.14
CA ILE A 205 -13.35 -5.64 -30.98
C ILE A 205 -14.35 -5.04 -31.96
N SER A 206 -15.13 -5.92 -32.62
CA SER A 206 -16.34 -5.53 -33.31
C SER A 206 -17.39 -5.05 -32.30
N PRO A 207 -18.20 -4.03 -32.61
CA PRO A 207 -19.20 -3.48 -31.67
C PRO A 207 -20.23 -4.48 -31.13
N SER A 208 -20.25 -5.69 -31.66
CA SER A 208 -21.18 -6.77 -31.28
C SER A 208 -20.69 -7.63 -30.11
N ASN A 209 -19.45 -7.53 -29.70
CA ASN A 209 -18.95 -8.26 -28.52
C ASN A 209 -19.05 -7.32 -27.30
N SER A 210 -20.24 -7.31 -26.70
CA SER A 210 -20.52 -6.58 -25.46
C SER A 210 -19.54 -7.00 -24.35
N SER A 211 -19.01 -6.00 -23.66
CA SER A 211 -18.27 -6.14 -22.41
C SER A 211 -19.00 -7.07 -21.43
N ASP A 212 -18.25 -7.87 -20.70
CA ASP A 212 -18.80 -8.69 -19.62
C ASP A 212 -19.60 -7.80 -18.65
N PRO A 213 -20.90 -8.08 -18.41
CA PRO A 213 -21.75 -7.28 -17.52
C PRO A 213 -21.21 -7.14 -16.08
N ILE A 214 -20.24 -7.96 -15.69
CA ILE A 214 -19.59 -7.88 -14.39
C ILE A 214 -18.87 -6.54 -14.19
N PHE A 215 -18.27 -5.96 -15.24
CA PHE A 215 -17.54 -4.70 -15.15
C PHE A 215 -18.46 -3.52 -14.83
N ASP A 216 -19.70 -3.54 -15.33
CA ASP A 216 -20.71 -2.52 -15.01
C ASP A 216 -21.16 -2.55 -13.55
N GLN A 217 -20.94 -3.68 -12.85
CA GLN A 217 -21.21 -3.81 -11.42
C GLN A 217 -20.03 -3.32 -10.57
N ILE A 218 -18.80 -3.45 -11.08
CA ILE A 218 -17.56 -3.15 -10.36
C ILE A 218 -17.12 -1.69 -10.59
N PHE A 219 -17.36 -1.15 -11.78
CA PHE A 219 -16.91 0.17 -12.19
C PHE A 219 -18.05 1.04 -12.67
N THR A 220 -17.94 2.33 -12.41
CA THR A 220 -18.93 3.35 -12.83
C THR A 220 -18.23 4.46 -13.59
N PRO A 221 -18.58 4.67 -14.90
CA PRO A 221 -18.18 5.86 -15.62
C PRO A 221 -18.89 7.09 -15.06
N LEU A 222 -18.15 8.13 -14.71
CA LEU A 222 -18.65 9.35 -14.09
C LEU A 222 -18.64 10.51 -15.08
N SER A 223 -19.56 11.45 -14.92
CA SER A 223 -19.51 12.71 -15.68
C SER A 223 -18.36 13.60 -15.21
N PHE A 224 -17.95 13.48 -13.95
CA PHE A 224 -16.81 14.15 -13.31
C PHE A 224 -16.38 13.37 -12.07
N LEU A 225 -15.12 13.50 -11.69
CA LEU A 225 -14.66 12.91 -10.44
C LEU A 225 -15.32 13.61 -9.24
N PRO A 226 -15.83 12.87 -8.24
CA PRO A 226 -16.44 13.47 -7.07
C PRO A 226 -15.42 14.37 -6.36
N SER A 227 -15.74 15.62 -6.14
CA SER A 227 -14.97 16.49 -5.26
C SER A 227 -15.14 16.00 -3.83
N VAL A 228 -14.03 15.86 -3.10
CA VAL A 228 -14.06 15.61 -1.65
C VAL A 228 -14.72 16.83 -1.00
N ASN A 229 -15.97 16.70 -0.58
CA ASN A 229 -16.67 17.77 0.11
C ASN A 229 -16.33 17.68 1.61
N PRO A 230 -15.53 18.60 2.18
CA PRO A 230 -15.13 18.55 3.58
C PRO A 230 -16.27 18.80 4.57
N LYS A 231 -17.48 19.12 4.09
CA LYS A 231 -18.63 19.51 4.93
C LYS A 231 -19.63 18.38 5.19
N THR A 232 -19.44 17.18 4.65
CA THR A 232 -20.34 16.06 4.95
C THR A 232 -19.95 15.42 6.30
N SER A 233 -20.94 15.20 7.16
CA SER A 233 -20.79 14.56 8.49
C SER A 233 -20.49 13.05 8.44
N LEU A 234 -19.92 12.57 7.35
CA LEU A 234 -19.53 11.17 7.22
C LEU A 234 -18.32 10.88 8.13
N GLU A 235 -18.43 9.82 8.92
CA GLU A 235 -17.31 9.35 9.74
C GLU A 235 -16.13 8.96 8.85
N TYR A 236 -14.95 9.48 9.18
CA TYR A 236 -13.72 9.07 8.49
C TYR A 236 -13.37 7.65 8.88
N LEU A 237 -12.85 6.89 7.91
CA LEU A 237 -12.20 5.61 8.16
C LEU A 237 -10.99 5.83 9.06
N VAL A 238 -10.72 4.88 9.94
CA VAL A 238 -9.58 4.89 10.85
C VAL A 238 -8.52 3.89 10.42
N ASN A 239 -7.27 4.21 10.70
CA ASN A 239 -6.11 3.38 10.35
C ASN A 239 -5.66 2.59 11.57
N HIS A 240 -5.61 1.27 11.47
CA HIS A 240 -5.09 0.40 12.51
C HIS A 240 -4.18 -0.69 11.91
N ILE A 241 -3.26 -1.20 12.73
CA ILE A 241 -2.40 -2.32 12.36
C ILE A 241 -2.57 -3.43 13.38
N TYR A 242 -2.85 -4.63 12.87
CA TYR A 242 -3.03 -5.84 13.66
C TYR A 242 -1.94 -6.86 13.36
N TYR A 243 -1.66 -7.71 14.33
CA TYR A 243 -0.85 -8.91 14.20
C TYR A 243 -1.77 -10.13 14.26
N ILE A 244 -1.56 -11.08 13.35
CA ILE A 244 -2.23 -12.38 13.34
C ILE A 244 -1.16 -13.46 13.30
N SER A 245 -1.19 -14.39 14.24
CA SER A 245 -0.21 -15.47 14.27
C SER A 245 -0.41 -16.47 13.13
N ALA A 246 0.67 -17.16 12.73
CA ALA A 246 0.60 -18.25 11.76
C ALA A 246 -0.37 -19.35 12.21
N ALA A 247 -0.45 -19.61 13.52
CA ALA A 247 -1.39 -20.58 14.11
C ALA A 247 -2.84 -20.15 13.94
N ASP A 248 -3.15 -18.86 14.14
CA ASP A 248 -4.51 -18.36 13.96
C ASP A 248 -4.91 -18.36 12.48
N ILE A 249 -3.98 -18.06 11.57
CA ILE A 249 -4.22 -18.20 10.12
C ILE A 249 -4.49 -19.67 9.75
N ALA A 250 -3.72 -20.61 10.28
CA ALA A 250 -3.95 -22.03 10.06
C ALA A 250 -5.33 -22.48 10.60
N ARG A 251 -5.71 -21.99 11.79
CA ARG A 251 -7.04 -22.25 12.37
C ARG A 251 -8.18 -21.68 11.49
N LEU A 252 -8.03 -20.49 10.91
CA LEU A 252 -9.02 -19.98 9.95
C LEU A 252 -9.13 -20.90 8.74
N GLN A 253 -8.02 -21.43 8.25
CA GLN A 253 -7.99 -22.36 7.13
C GLN A 253 -8.69 -23.70 7.47
N GLU A 254 -8.47 -24.22 8.68
CA GLU A 254 -9.20 -25.41 9.18
C GLU A 254 -10.71 -25.19 9.23
N LEU A 255 -11.15 -24.05 9.80
CA LEU A 255 -12.56 -23.68 9.88
C LEU A 255 -13.23 -23.47 8.51
N SER A 256 -12.43 -23.15 7.51
CA SER A 256 -12.88 -22.97 6.11
C SER A 256 -12.80 -24.24 5.27
N GLY A 257 -12.36 -25.40 5.84
CA GLY A 257 -12.37 -26.70 5.18
C GLY A 257 -11.13 -27.07 4.39
N HIS A 258 -9.95 -26.49 4.69
CA HIS A 258 -8.59 -26.80 4.14
C HIS A 258 -8.39 -26.66 2.62
N SER A 259 -9.45 -26.57 1.82
CA SER A 259 -9.38 -26.50 0.35
C SER A 259 -9.00 -25.13 -0.20
N HIS A 260 -9.19 -24.08 0.61
CA HIS A 260 -9.00 -22.70 0.21
C HIS A 260 -7.63 -22.12 0.60
N SER A 261 -7.19 -21.13 -0.15
CA SER A 261 -5.99 -20.37 0.19
C SER A 261 -6.18 -19.59 1.49
N LYS A 262 -5.08 -19.33 2.22
CA LYS A 262 -5.10 -18.52 3.45
C LYS A 262 -5.78 -17.16 3.25
N LEU A 263 -5.58 -16.54 2.07
CA LEU A 263 -6.18 -15.25 1.74
C LEU A 263 -7.70 -15.36 1.57
N VAL A 264 -8.19 -16.41 0.92
CA VAL A 264 -9.62 -16.66 0.74
C VAL A 264 -10.28 -16.88 2.11
N CYS A 265 -9.68 -17.71 2.97
CA CYS A 265 -10.18 -17.97 4.33
C CYS A 265 -10.24 -16.67 5.17
N PHE A 266 -9.20 -15.86 5.11
CA PHE A 266 -9.16 -14.56 5.78
C PHE A 266 -10.21 -13.60 5.21
N THR A 267 -10.39 -13.55 3.89
CA THR A 267 -11.40 -12.70 3.24
C THR A 267 -12.81 -13.12 3.66
N ALA A 268 -13.09 -14.42 3.65
CA ALA A 268 -14.38 -14.97 4.12
C ALA A 268 -14.66 -14.59 5.59
N TYR A 269 -13.64 -14.67 6.43
CA TYR A 269 -13.75 -14.26 7.83
C TYR A 269 -14.02 -12.76 7.97
N CYS A 270 -13.34 -11.93 7.20
CA CYS A 270 -13.59 -10.49 7.15
C CYS A 270 -15.01 -10.17 6.67
N TRP A 271 -15.55 -10.90 5.69
CA TRP A 271 -16.93 -10.71 5.25
C TRP A 271 -17.94 -10.98 6.38
N LYS A 272 -17.71 -12.01 7.21
CA LYS A 272 -18.57 -12.27 8.38
C LYS A 272 -18.48 -11.15 9.43
N ILE A 273 -17.31 -10.56 9.65
CA ILE A 273 -17.15 -9.41 10.54
C ILE A 273 -17.90 -8.19 9.99
N LEU A 274 -17.76 -7.92 8.69
CA LEU A 274 -18.47 -6.83 8.02
C LEU A 274 -19.99 -7.01 8.13
N ALA A 275 -20.51 -8.23 7.90
CA ALA A 275 -21.92 -8.54 8.05
C ALA A 275 -22.42 -8.30 9.48
N ARG A 276 -21.63 -8.65 10.52
CA ARG A 276 -21.95 -8.37 11.92
C ARG A 276 -21.99 -6.87 12.21
N SER A 277 -21.03 -6.11 11.72
CA SER A 277 -20.95 -4.65 11.97
C SER A 277 -22.08 -3.88 11.30
N ALA A 278 -22.55 -4.33 10.14
CA ALA A 278 -23.58 -3.64 9.36
C ALA A 278 -25.02 -4.05 9.73
N CYS A 279 -25.22 -5.15 10.47
CA CYS A 279 -26.54 -5.75 10.79
C CYS A 279 -27.46 -6.02 9.58
N ARG A 280 -26.92 -6.13 8.35
CA ARG A 280 -27.72 -6.10 7.12
C ARG A 280 -27.71 -7.39 6.31
N VAL A 281 -26.72 -8.27 6.47
CA VAL A 281 -26.58 -9.46 5.62
C VAL A 281 -26.74 -10.71 6.49
N LYS A 282 -27.98 -10.94 6.96
CA LYS A 282 -28.31 -12.09 7.81
C LYS A 282 -27.87 -13.42 7.18
N ALA A 283 -28.02 -13.54 5.86
CA ALA A 283 -27.59 -14.73 5.13
C ALA A 283 -26.10 -15.07 5.35
N LEU A 284 -25.19 -14.10 5.27
CA LEU A 284 -23.76 -14.30 5.54
C LEU A 284 -23.49 -14.70 6.99
N LEU A 285 -24.28 -14.22 7.95
CA LEU A 285 -24.11 -14.58 9.37
C LEU A 285 -24.48 -16.02 9.63
N ASP A 286 -25.53 -16.52 8.97
CA ASP A 286 -26.05 -17.87 9.13
C ASP A 286 -25.18 -18.92 8.39
N MET A 287 -24.44 -18.54 7.35
CA MET A 287 -23.53 -19.42 6.61
C MET A 287 -22.34 -19.88 7.48
N LYS A 288 -21.86 -21.11 7.25
CA LYS A 288 -20.56 -21.57 7.78
C LYS A 288 -19.42 -20.81 7.12
N LEU A 289 -18.26 -20.74 7.76
CA LEU A 289 -17.09 -20.05 7.19
C LEU A 289 -16.63 -20.72 5.89
N SER A 290 -16.75 -22.04 5.77
CA SER A 290 -16.46 -22.79 4.53
C SER A 290 -17.37 -22.36 3.37
N GLU A 291 -18.66 -22.19 3.62
CA GLU A 291 -19.62 -21.76 2.59
C GLU A 291 -19.34 -20.33 2.11
N VAL A 292 -18.93 -19.44 3.03
CA VAL A 292 -18.52 -18.08 2.66
C VAL A 292 -17.18 -18.10 1.88
N ALA A 293 -16.27 -19.02 2.23
CA ALA A 293 -15.02 -19.19 1.50
C ALA A 293 -15.26 -19.72 0.07
N ASP A 294 -16.21 -20.63 -0.12
CA ASP A 294 -16.65 -21.09 -1.44
C ASP A 294 -17.17 -19.93 -2.29
N GLU A 295 -17.99 -19.05 -1.72
CA GLU A 295 -18.49 -17.86 -2.42
C GLU A 295 -17.35 -16.88 -2.79
N VAL A 296 -16.38 -16.64 -1.89
CA VAL A 296 -15.20 -15.82 -2.19
C VAL A 296 -14.40 -16.42 -3.34
N GLU A 297 -14.13 -17.72 -3.32
CA GLU A 297 -13.39 -18.43 -4.39
C GLU A 297 -14.11 -18.35 -5.73
N LYS A 298 -15.42 -18.53 -5.73
CA LYS A 298 -16.28 -18.44 -6.91
C LYS A 298 -16.19 -17.07 -7.60
N TRP A 299 -16.08 -15.98 -6.84
CA TRP A 299 -15.91 -14.63 -7.36
C TRP A 299 -14.47 -14.31 -7.77
N LEU A 300 -13.51 -14.90 -7.06
CA LEU A 300 -12.08 -14.63 -7.31
C LEU A 300 -11.55 -15.41 -8.52
N SER A 301 -11.98 -16.65 -8.71
CA SER A 301 -11.44 -17.52 -9.76
C SER A 301 -11.58 -16.94 -11.17
N PRO A 302 -12.74 -16.43 -11.61
CA PRO A 302 -12.84 -15.79 -12.93
C PRO A 302 -11.99 -14.52 -13.04
N ALA A 303 -11.87 -13.74 -11.98
CA ALA A 303 -11.14 -12.47 -11.95
C ALA A 303 -9.61 -12.62 -12.09
N THR A 304 -9.08 -13.85 -12.03
CA THR A 304 -7.65 -14.14 -12.19
C THR A 304 -7.29 -14.67 -13.57
N THR A 305 -8.23 -14.72 -14.51
CA THR A 305 -8.02 -15.22 -15.87
C THR A 305 -7.50 -14.14 -16.82
N GLU A 306 -6.76 -14.54 -17.86
CA GLU A 306 -6.30 -13.64 -18.93
C GLU A 306 -7.50 -12.97 -19.63
N ASP A 307 -8.56 -13.72 -19.91
CA ASP A 307 -9.79 -13.21 -20.55
C ASP A 307 -10.46 -12.10 -19.74
N HIS A 308 -10.46 -12.19 -18.40
CA HIS A 308 -10.97 -11.14 -17.55
C HIS A 308 -10.13 -9.86 -17.69
N PHE A 309 -8.80 -9.95 -17.66
CA PHE A 309 -7.94 -8.78 -17.79
C PHE A 309 -8.05 -8.16 -19.19
N LEU A 310 -8.09 -8.96 -20.25
CA LEU A 310 -8.30 -8.46 -21.60
C LEU A 310 -9.69 -7.83 -21.75
N GLY A 311 -10.74 -8.46 -21.20
CA GLY A 311 -12.08 -7.90 -21.16
C GLY A 311 -12.16 -6.56 -20.42
N LEU A 312 -11.42 -6.41 -19.31
CA LEU A 312 -11.35 -5.17 -18.57
C LEU A 312 -10.64 -4.06 -19.38
N LEU A 313 -9.56 -4.37 -20.10
CA LEU A 313 -8.91 -3.42 -21.00
C LEU A 313 -9.89 -2.89 -22.06
N ASP A 314 -10.65 -3.79 -22.66
CA ASP A 314 -11.65 -3.45 -23.69
C ASP A 314 -12.79 -2.63 -23.11
N TRP A 315 -13.27 -3.00 -21.92
CA TRP A 315 -14.34 -2.27 -21.22
C TRP A 315 -13.92 -0.83 -20.90
N VAL A 316 -12.69 -0.65 -20.36
CA VAL A 316 -12.15 0.69 -20.07
C VAL A 316 -12.04 1.51 -21.34
N GLU A 317 -11.55 0.94 -22.44
CA GLU A 317 -11.43 1.65 -23.72
C GLU A 317 -12.80 2.14 -24.23
N ALA A 318 -13.83 1.31 -24.12
CA ALA A 318 -15.19 1.67 -24.51
C ALA A 318 -15.77 2.84 -23.68
N HIS A 319 -15.29 3.05 -22.45
CA HIS A 319 -15.75 4.09 -21.53
C HIS A 319 -14.75 5.24 -21.32
N ARG A 320 -13.61 5.22 -22.01
CA ARG A 320 -12.45 6.10 -21.78
C ARG A 320 -12.73 7.60 -21.89
N THR A 321 -13.83 8.00 -22.56
CA THR A 321 -14.24 9.40 -22.64
C THR A 321 -14.73 9.99 -21.31
N LYS A 322 -14.86 9.17 -20.27
CA LYS A 322 -15.33 9.57 -18.95
C LYS A 322 -14.37 9.08 -17.87
N PRO A 323 -14.17 9.82 -16.78
CA PRO A 323 -13.50 9.29 -15.61
C PRO A 323 -14.19 8.01 -15.12
N ILE A 324 -13.42 6.99 -14.81
CA ILE A 324 -13.93 5.70 -14.32
C ILE A 324 -13.54 5.56 -12.86
N LEU A 325 -14.46 5.09 -12.04
CA LEU A 325 -14.21 4.84 -10.62
C LEU A 325 -14.82 3.49 -10.23
N SER A 326 -14.11 2.72 -9.41
CA SER A 326 -14.72 1.54 -8.80
C SER A 326 -15.93 1.93 -7.96
N THR A 327 -17.03 1.16 -8.06
CA THR A 327 -18.28 1.38 -7.33
C THR A 327 -18.07 1.49 -5.81
N ILE A 328 -17.06 0.83 -5.27
CA ILE A 328 -16.67 0.93 -3.86
C ILE A 328 -16.30 2.37 -3.43
N PHE A 329 -15.82 3.19 -4.36
CA PHE A 329 -15.50 4.60 -4.13
C PHE A 329 -16.56 5.55 -4.66
N ALA A 330 -17.40 5.10 -5.59
CA ALA A 330 -18.40 5.90 -6.30
C ALA A 330 -19.76 6.01 -5.58
N ALA A 331 -20.01 5.14 -4.56
CA ALA A 331 -21.32 5.02 -3.91
C ALA A 331 -21.97 6.37 -3.60
N ASP A 332 -23.16 6.56 -4.13
CA ASP A 332 -23.95 7.79 -4.07
C ASP A 332 -24.25 8.22 -2.63
N ASN A 333 -24.38 9.55 -2.42
CA ASN A 333 -24.70 10.22 -1.16
C ASN A 333 -26.15 9.96 -0.65
N LYS A 334 -26.80 8.87 -1.06
CA LYS A 334 -28.08 8.52 -0.48
C LYS A 334 -27.83 8.03 0.94
N GLU A 335 -28.31 8.79 1.92
CA GLU A 335 -28.21 8.50 3.37
C GLU A 335 -28.68 7.08 3.75
N GLU A 336 -29.39 6.39 2.88
CA GLU A 336 -29.91 5.04 3.10
C GLU A 336 -28.89 3.93 2.76
N ASP A 337 -27.86 4.21 1.96
CA ASP A 337 -26.88 3.18 1.56
C ASP A 337 -25.60 3.30 2.40
N LYS A 338 -25.73 2.92 3.67
CA LYS A 338 -24.59 2.67 4.58
C LYS A 338 -23.92 1.32 4.23
N SER A 339 -23.75 0.99 2.95
CA SER A 339 -23.02 -0.20 2.56
C SER A 339 -21.56 -0.04 3.00
N VAL A 340 -21.19 -0.81 3.99
CA VAL A 340 -19.81 -0.93 4.46
C VAL A 340 -19.09 -1.80 3.46
N SER A 341 -18.47 -1.17 2.48
CA SER A 341 -17.63 -1.89 1.52
C SER A 341 -16.19 -1.89 2.00
N CYS A 342 -15.55 -3.05 1.94
CA CYS A 342 -14.16 -3.21 2.31
C CYS A 342 -13.45 -4.10 1.28
N MET A 343 -12.34 -3.60 0.75
CA MET A 343 -11.48 -4.34 -0.16
C MET A 343 -10.43 -5.08 0.66
N VAL A 344 -10.22 -6.37 0.36
CA VAL A 344 -9.10 -7.16 0.90
C VAL A 344 -8.08 -7.32 -0.21
N SER A 345 -6.87 -6.81 0.00
CA SER A 345 -5.79 -6.89 -0.97
C SER A 345 -4.65 -7.76 -0.45
N SER A 346 -4.04 -8.53 -1.34
CA SER A 346 -2.91 -9.39 -0.99
C SER A 346 -1.60 -8.61 -0.91
N GLY A 347 -0.87 -8.75 0.20
CA GLY A 347 0.47 -8.19 0.39
C GLY A 347 1.60 -9.15 -0.01
N ARG A 348 1.45 -9.99 -1.02
CA ARG A 348 2.40 -11.07 -1.36
C ARG A 348 3.74 -10.66 -1.97
N TRP A 349 3.94 -9.39 -2.31
CA TRP A 349 4.96 -8.94 -3.24
C TRP A 349 6.22 -8.39 -2.59
N PHE A 350 6.45 -8.70 -1.32
CA PHE A 350 7.43 -8.01 -0.51
C PHE A 350 8.79 -8.69 -0.50
N ALA A 351 9.76 -8.02 -1.12
CA ALA A 351 11.16 -8.32 -0.96
C ALA A 351 11.67 -7.79 0.40
N GLU A 352 12.69 -8.45 0.95
CA GLU A 352 13.44 -7.90 2.05
C GLU A 352 14.20 -6.65 1.58
N ILE A 353 13.95 -5.51 2.21
CA ILE A 353 14.61 -4.25 1.87
C ILE A 353 15.79 -4.03 2.81
N ASP A 354 17.01 -4.13 2.26
CA ASP A 354 18.28 -3.92 2.95
C ASP A 354 19.15 -2.96 2.15
N PHE A 355 19.38 -1.77 2.65
CA PHE A 355 20.23 -0.75 2.02
C PHE A 355 21.72 -0.89 2.36
N GLY A 356 22.13 -1.94 3.08
CA GLY A 356 23.51 -2.20 3.49
C GLY A 356 23.75 -2.17 5.00
N TRP A 357 22.72 -1.87 5.78
CA TRP A 357 22.75 -1.86 7.25
C TRP A 357 21.78 -2.85 7.92
N GLY A 358 21.26 -3.79 7.16
CA GLY A 358 20.32 -4.82 7.59
C GLY A 358 18.91 -4.58 7.08
N ASN A 359 18.12 -5.64 7.12
CA ASN A 359 16.73 -5.63 6.69
C ASN A 359 15.88 -4.68 7.54
N ALA A 360 14.82 -4.15 6.94
CA ALA A 360 13.80 -3.44 7.69
C ALA A 360 13.22 -4.33 8.80
N ALA A 361 13.26 -3.83 10.03
CA ALA A 361 12.71 -4.52 11.20
C ALA A 361 11.17 -4.55 11.15
N PHE A 362 10.57 -3.54 10.53
CA PHE A 362 9.14 -3.43 10.32
C PHE A 362 8.85 -2.53 9.13
N TRP A 363 7.76 -2.79 8.42
CA TRP A 363 7.22 -1.89 7.43
C TRP A 363 5.70 -2.04 7.35
N SER A 364 5.02 -0.98 6.91
CA SER A 364 3.59 -1.00 6.66
C SER A 364 3.20 0.07 5.65
N SER A 365 2.04 -0.10 5.06
CA SER A 365 1.39 0.96 4.30
C SER A 365 0.72 1.96 5.22
N HIS A 366 0.47 3.15 4.69
CA HIS A 366 -0.39 4.15 5.29
C HIS A 366 -1.11 4.93 4.19
N PHE A 367 -2.42 4.95 4.25
CA PHE A 367 -3.24 5.72 3.33
C PHE A 367 -3.82 6.94 4.04
N PRO A 368 -3.90 8.10 3.37
CA PRO A 368 -4.60 9.27 3.92
C PRO A 368 -6.03 8.91 4.31
N ARG A 369 -6.58 9.61 5.28
CA ARG A 369 -7.96 9.37 5.73
C ARG A 369 -8.95 9.53 4.59
N ARG A 370 -9.79 8.52 4.41
CA ARG A 370 -10.87 8.47 3.42
C ARG A 370 -12.22 8.40 4.13
N GLN A 371 -13.26 8.72 3.41
CA GLN A 371 -14.64 8.65 3.93
C GLN A 371 -15.36 7.38 3.47
N LYS A 372 -14.88 6.72 2.42
CA LYS A 372 -15.51 5.54 1.82
C LYS A 372 -14.46 4.55 1.34
N GLY A 373 -14.86 3.31 1.12
CA GLY A 373 -14.03 2.27 0.57
C GLY A 373 -13.02 1.75 1.60
N GLY A 374 -13.47 0.96 2.57
CA GLY A 374 -12.61 0.30 3.55
C GLY A 374 -11.55 -0.59 2.88
N PHE A 375 -10.42 -0.76 3.54
CA PHE A 375 -9.29 -1.51 3.02
C PHE A 375 -8.64 -2.35 4.11
N LEU A 376 -8.41 -3.63 3.81
CA LEU A 376 -7.65 -4.56 4.64
C LEU A 376 -6.50 -5.13 3.80
N MET A 377 -5.28 -4.99 4.27
CA MET A 377 -4.11 -5.51 3.58
C MET A 377 -3.30 -6.42 4.50
N PRO A 378 -3.51 -7.74 4.39
CA PRO A 378 -2.65 -8.70 5.05
C PRO A 378 -1.26 -8.73 4.38
N ILE A 379 -0.23 -8.67 5.21
CA ILE A 379 1.18 -8.67 4.84
C ILE A 379 1.81 -9.92 5.47
N PRO A 380 1.90 -11.04 4.75
CA PRO A 380 2.53 -12.26 5.27
C PRO A 380 4.01 -12.03 5.57
N GLN A 381 4.45 -12.53 6.72
CA GLN A 381 5.86 -12.51 7.10
C GLN A 381 6.54 -13.80 6.62
N PRO A 382 7.55 -13.72 5.72
CA PRO A 382 8.12 -14.90 5.07
C PRO A 382 8.77 -15.89 6.04
N THR A 383 9.36 -15.38 7.12
CA THR A 383 10.15 -16.18 8.08
C THR A 383 9.31 -16.88 9.14
N THR A 384 8.17 -16.31 9.53
CA THR A 384 7.34 -16.83 10.64
C THR A 384 6.00 -17.36 10.15
N GLY A 385 5.53 -16.91 8.98
CA GLY A 385 4.20 -17.19 8.48
C GLY A 385 3.09 -16.35 9.15
N ASP A 386 3.45 -15.50 10.10
CA ASP A 386 2.54 -14.54 10.72
C ASP A 386 2.11 -13.47 9.73
N TRP A 387 1.03 -12.76 10.05
CA TRP A 387 0.55 -11.66 9.22
C TRP A 387 0.51 -10.36 10.00
N ILE A 388 0.99 -9.31 9.38
CA ILE A 388 0.66 -7.94 9.75
C ILE A 388 -0.53 -7.53 8.88
N VAL A 389 -1.59 -7.00 9.48
CA VAL A 389 -2.76 -6.53 8.73
C VAL A 389 -2.92 -5.03 8.93
N TYR A 390 -2.66 -4.29 7.86
CA TYR A 390 -3.05 -2.89 7.82
C TYR A 390 -4.55 -2.79 7.50
N ALA A 391 -5.27 -2.03 8.31
CA ALA A 391 -6.70 -1.83 8.18
C ALA A 391 -7.01 -0.32 8.10
N GLN A 392 -7.72 0.10 7.05
CA GLN A 392 -8.37 1.41 6.97
C GLN A 392 -9.88 1.16 6.84
N VAL A 393 -10.60 1.19 7.93
CA VAL A 393 -12.00 0.78 7.99
C VAL A 393 -12.83 1.70 8.89
N ALA A 394 -14.16 1.59 8.83
CA ALA A 394 -15.05 2.34 9.70
C ALA A 394 -14.85 1.95 11.19
N PRO A 395 -15.02 2.87 12.14
CA PRO A 395 -14.90 2.60 13.57
C PRO A 395 -15.77 1.42 14.05
N SER A 396 -16.95 1.23 13.46
CA SER A 396 -17.84 0.09 13.77
C SER A 396 -17.22 -1.25 13.39
N ILE A 397 -16.45 -1.31 12.29
CA ILE A 397 -15.73 -2.52 11.88
C ILE A 397 -14.56 -2.79 12.83
N VAL A 398 -13.81 -1.74 13.23
CA VAL A 398 -12.76 -1.86 14.26
C VAL A 398 -13.34 -2.48 15.54
N ALA A 399 -14.46 -1.97 16.01
CA ALA A 399 -15.12 -2.51 17.20
C ALA A 399 -15.49 -3.99 17.05
N ALA A 400 -15.95 -4.41 15.87
CA ALA A 400 -16.26 -5.82 15.58
C ALA A 400 -14.99 -6.68 15.47
N MET A 401 -13.91 -6.18 14.87
CA MET A 401 -12.62 -6.87 14.79
C MET A 401 -12.03 -7.10 16.20
N GLU A 402 -12.11 -6.11 17.07
CA GLU A 402 -11.56 -6.18 18.43
C GLU A 402 -12.37 -7.04 19.41
N GLN A 403 -13.58 -7.44 19.02
CA GLN A 403 -14.32 -8.50 19.72
C GLN A 403 -13.72 -9.90 19.49
N GLU A 404 -12.83 -10.05 18.52
CA GLU A 404 -12.11 -11.28 18.17
C GLU A 404 -10.60 -11.13 18.46
N PRO A 405 -10.17 -10.89 19.72
CA PRO A 405 -8.80 -10.51 20.07
C PRO A 405 -7.78 -11.60 19.81
N THR A 406 -8.20 -12.85 19.60
CA THR A 406 -7.34 -13.96 19.21
C THR A 406 -6.91 -13.86 17.75
N ILE A 407 -7.73 -13.27 16.87
CA ILE A 407 -7.41 -13.10 15.45
C ILE A 407 -6.81 -11.70 15.23
N PHE A 408 -7.48 -10.63 15.70
CA PHE A 408 -7.02 -9.25 15.49
C PHE A 408 -6.33 -8.72 16.76
N CYS A 409 -5.06 -9.11 16.95
CA CYS A 409 -4.25 -8.59 18.05
C CYS A 409 -3.70 -7.20 17.68
N PRO A 410 -4.09 -6.11 18.38
CA PRO A 410 -3.56 -4.78 18.12
C PRO A 410 -2.04 -4.73 18.22
N LEU A 411 -1.34 -4.35 17.15
CA LEU A 411 0.11 -4.26 17.11
C LEU A 411 0.60 -2.95 17.74
N ARG A 412 0.74 -2.93 19.05
CA ARG A 412 1.00 -1.70 19.80
C ARG A 412 2.39 -1.10 19.52
N ASN A 413 3.43 -1.92 19.45
CA ASN A 413 4.79 -1.47 19.19
C ASN A 413 5.67 -2.60 18.64
N LEU A 414 6.87 -2.25 18.19
CA LEU A 414 7.82 -3.19 17.59
C LEU A 414 8.28 -4.28 18.58
N ALA A 415 8.44 -3.98 19.85
CA ALA A 415 8.88 -4.99 20.84
C ALA A 415 7.86 -6.13 20.98
N VAL A 416 6.56 -5.84 20.88
CA VAL A 416 5.50 -6.85 20.85
C VAL A 416 5.61 -7.70 19.59
N TYR A 417 5.86 -7.07 18.44
CA TYR A 417 6.08 -7.77 17.18
C TYR A 417 7.28 -8.71 17.24
N GLU A 418 8.43 -8.24 17.67
CA GLU A 418 9.67 -9.02 17.78
C GLU A 418 9.55 -10.17 18.79
N SER A 419 8.87 -9.95 19.93
CA SER A 419 8.64 -11.00 20.92
C SER A 419 7.72 -12.10 20.40
N ASN A 420 6.68 -11.76 19.64
CA ASN A 420 5.76 -12.73 19.04
C ASN A 420 6.46 -13.51 17.92
N SER A 421 7.21 -12.84 17.05
CA SER A 421 7.99 -13.49 15.99
C SER A 421 9.09 -14.42 16.52
N SER A 422 9.64 -14.13 17.70
CA SER A 422 10.63 -15.00 18.35
C SER A 422 10.01 -16.25 18.94
N ARG A 423 8.78 -16.16 19.47
CA ARG A 423 8.04 -17.34 20.01
C ARG A 423 7.58 -18.29 18.90
N ALA A 424 7.30 -17.80 17.71
CA ALA A 424 6.94 -18.63 16.56
C ALA A 424 8.12 -19.44 15.99
N ARG A 425 9.37 -19.15 16.40
CA ARG A 425 10.60 -19.85 15.98
C ARG A 425 11.04 -20.96 16.95
N LEU A 426 10.42 -21.08 18.11
CA LEU A 426 10.62 -22.13 19.11
C LEU A 426 9.53 -23.19 19.03
#